data_d9fec5b2475aaf49101508edfb8b2728
#
_entry.id   d9fec5b2475aaf49101508edfb8b2728
#
_cell.length_a   1.000
_cell.length_b   1.000
_cell.length_c   1.000
_cell.angle_alpha   90.00
_cell.angle_beta   90.00
_cell.angle_gamma   90.00
#
_symmetry.space_group_name_H-M   'P 1'
#
loop_
_entity.id
_entity.type
_entity.pdbx_description
1 polymer ?
#
loop_
_entity_poly.entity_id
_entity_poly.type
_entity_poly.pdbx_seq_one_letter_code
_entity_poly.pdbx_strand_id
1 'polypeptide(L)'
;MKKFKMFFDIEKEEQWLNEQLQKGYRCTNISGLGIYTFEKTDKRYVMRLDYQDYLSKKKFKDYKGIYEDFGWSYINDSWLGGIRYWQKEDDGQNEIFSDRQSKSNYYKRLMGCSSGLGILLLPCFHMFYKNSGLYLTEGLWSMKGALFWKAFLFETPFVLLRSLPILMIVFFGISFYKVYRKYSILKEK
;
A
#
# COMPACT_ATOMS: atom_id res chain seq x y z
N MET A 1 6.65 -4.89 22.04
CA MET A 1 7.79 -4.61 21.12
C MET A 1 7.29 -3.74 19.99
N LYS A 2 8.08 -2.75 19.53
CA LYS A 2 7.71 -1.91 18.38
C LYS A 2 8.64 -2.22 17.22
N LYS A 3 8.10 -2.29 16.00
CA LYS A 3 8.86 -2.43 14.75
C LYS A 3 8.40 -1.38 13.75
N PHE A 4 9.35 -0.76 13.07
CA PHE A 4 9.09 0.13 11.94
C PHE A 4 9.27 -0.65 10.64
N LYS A 5 8.28 -0.61 9.76
CA LYS A 5 8.38 -1.16 8.41
C LYS A 5 7.35 -0.49 7.50
N MET A 6 7.76 -0.14 6.29
CA MET A 6 6.87 0.40 5.27
C MET A 6 6.57 -0.68 4.24
N PHE A 7 5.31 -0.80 3.91
CA PHE A 7 4.84 -1.69 2.85
C PHE A 7 4.11 -0.89 1.78
N PHE A 8 4.35 -1.28 0.54
CA PHE A 8 3.64 -0.77 -0.64
C PHE A 8 2.72 -1.83 -1.25
N ASP A 9 2.74 -3.04 -0.70
CA ASP A 9 1.97 -4.19 -1.16
C ASP A 9 1.25 -4.79 0.06
N ILE A 10 -0.08 -4.72 0.03
CA ILE A 10 -0.94 -5.16 1.13
C ILE A 10 -0.74 -6.65 1.44
N GLU A 11 -0.53 -7.48 0.41
CA GLU A 11 -0.35 -8.92 0.62
C GLU A 11 0.99 -9.24 1.29
N LYS A 12 2.06 -8.50 0.94
CA LYS A 12 3.35 -8.64 1.61
C LYS A 12 3.29 -8.17 3.05
N GLU A 13 2.51 -7.14 3.32
CA GLU A 13 2.26 -6.66 4.68
C GLU A 13 1.52 -7.73 5.50
N GLU A 14 0.45 -8.29 4.94
CA GLU A 14 -0.32 -9.37 5.57
C GLU A 14 0.55 -10.59 5.84
N GLN A 15 1.34 -11.04 4.87
CA GLN A 15 2.29 -12.15 5.06
C GLN A 15 3.26 -11.88 6.19
N TRP A 16 3.88 -10.70 6.21
CA TRP A 16 4.84 -10.34 7.26
C TRP A 16 4.18 -10.29 8.65
N LEU A 17 2.96 -9.78 8.77
CA LEU A 17 2.21 -9.78 10.03
C LEU A 17 1.92 -11.19 10.51
N ASN A 18 1.52 -12.10 9.61
CA ASN A 18 1.32 -13.51 9.93
C ASN A 18 2.63 -14.21 10.30
N GLU A 19 3.78 -13.86 9.69
CA GLU A 19 5.09 -14.36 10.13
C GLU A 19 5.43 -13.92 11.57
N GLN A 20 5.03 -12.69 11.99
CA GLN A 20 5.23 -12.27 13.38
C GLN A 20 4.35 -13.07 14.34
N LEU A 21 3.10 -13.36 13.93
CA LEU A 21 2.19 -14.23 14.70
C LEU A 21 2.74 -15.62 14.88
N GLN A 22 3.32 -16.23 13.83
CA GLN A 22 4.00 -17.54 13.93
C GLN A 22 5.18 -17.54 14.90
N LYS A 23 5.83 -16.38 15.10
CA LYS A 23 6.90 -16.19 16.09
C LYS A 23 6.37 -15.89 17.50
N GLY A 24 5.06 -15.97 17.73
CA GLY A 24 4.43 -15.71 19.01
C GLY A 24 4.27 -14.22 19.34
N TYR A 25 4.21 -13.33 18.32
CA TYR A 25 4.01 -11.89 18.49
C TYR A 25 2.69 -11.45 17.87
N ARG A 26 1.72 -11.08 18.70
CA ARG A 26 0.43 -10.54 18.31
C ARG A 26 0.55 -9.03 18.04
N CYS A 27 0.03 -8.56 16.91
CA CYS A 27 -0.06 -7.12 16.64
C CYS A 27 -1.26 -6.53 17.39
N THR A 28 -1.00 -5.49 18.20
CA THR A 28 -2.03 -4.82 19.02
C THR A 28 -2.35 -3.40 18.54
N ASN A 29 -1.43 -2.78 17.82
CA ASN A 29 -1.64 -1.46 17.24
C ASN A 29 -0.73 -1.21 16.04
N ILE A 30 -1.23 -0.42 15.09
CA ILE A 30 -0.51 -0.01 13.89
C ILE A 30 -0.66 1.51 13.76
N SER A 31 0.45 2.24 13.84
CA SER A 31 0.41 3.70 13.64
C SER A 31 0.53 4.02 12.15
N GLY A 32 -0.04 5.17 11.76
CA GLY A 32 -0.05 5.61 10.38
C GLY A 32 1.32 5.81 9.71
N LEU A 33 2.38 5.82 10.49
CA LEU A 33 3.76 5.94 10.00
C LEU A 33 4.46 4.58 9.81
N GLY A 34 3.72 3.47 9.78
CA GLY A 34 4.31 2.13 9.63
C GLY A 34 5.00 1.60 10.89
N ILE A 35 4.57 2.06 12.08
CA ILE A 35 5.06 1.53 13.36
C ILE A 35 4.03 0.53 13.88
N TYR A 36 4.45 -0.72 13.96
CA TYR A 36 3.65 -1.85 14.46
C TYR A 36 4.02 -2.13 15.91
N THR A 37 3.01 -2.23 16.77
CA THR A 37 3.17 -2.61 18.18
C THR A 37 2.77 -4.06 18.37
N PHE A 38 3.66 -4.85 18.98
CA PHE A 38 3.47 -6.28 19.20
C PHE A 38 3.55 -6.62 20.67
N GLU A 39 2.75 -7.60 21.08
CA GLU A 39 2.77 -8.27 22.38
C GLU A 39 3.04 -9.77 22.21
N LYS A 40 3.68 -10.40 23.19
CA LYS A 40 3.84 -11.85 23.18
C LYS A 40 2.50 -12.53 23.45
N THR A 41 2.27 -13.65 22.77
CA THR A 41 1.08 -14.46 22.94
C THR A 41 1.40 -15.93 22.72
N ASP A 42 0.76 -16.80 23.48
CA ASP A 42 0.83 -18.24 23.30
C ASP A 42 -0.32 -18.76 22.43
N LYS A 43 -1.31 -17.91 22.14
CA LYS A 43 -2.43 -18.24 21.28
C LYS A 43 -2.06 -18.07 19.81
N ARG A 44 -2.63 -18.91 18.97
CA ARG A 44 -2.51 -18.80 17.51
C ARG A 44 -3.53 -17.83 16.97
N TYR A 45 -3.06 -16.86 16.22
CA TYR A 45 -3.89 -15.86 15.54
C TYR A 45 -3.57 -15.84 14.06
N VAL A 46 -4.53 -15.37 13.29
CA VAL A 46 -4.37 -15.02 11.88
C VAL A 46 -4.74 -13.55 11.68
N MET A 47 -3.99 -12.87 10.84
CA MET A 47 -4.31 -11.51 10.39
C MET A 47 -4.74 -11.50 8.94
N ARG A 48 -5.72 -10.64 8.65
CA ARG A 48 -6.18 -10.33 7.30
C ARG A 48 -6.33 -8.83 7.14
N LEU A 49 -6.04 -8.36 5.94
CA LEU A 49 -6.15 -6.97 5.56
C LEU A 49 -7.26 -6.83 4.53
N ASP A 50 -8.21 -5.93 4.79
CA ASP A 50 -9.22 -5.56 3.80
C ASP A 50 -9.05 -4.10 3.38
N TYR A 51 -9.14 -3.84 2.08
CA TYR A 51 -9.20 -2.51 1.54
C TYR A 51 -10.64 -2.10 1.30
N GLN A 52 -11.05 -1.03 1.97
CA GLN A 52 -12.37 -0.42 1.80
C GLN A 52 -12.23 1.06 1.48
N ASP A 53 -13.06 1.55 0.58
CA ASP A 53 -13.22 2.98 0.37
C ASP A 53 -13.78 3.66 1.63
N TYR A 54 -13.80 4.98 1.62
CA TYR A 54 -14.36 5.75 2.72
C TYR A 54 -15.80 5.30 3.06
N LEU A 55 -16.00 4.95 4.32
CA LEU A 55 -17.31 4.59 4.86
C LEU A 55 -17.81 5.67 5.82
N SER A 56 -19.08 6.04 5.72
CA SER A 56 -19.73 6.85 6.77
C SER A 56 -19.72 6.09 8.10
N LYS A 57 -19.79 6.81 9.22
CA LYS A 57 -19.78 6.20 10.57
C LYS A 57 -20.78 5.06 10.75
N LYS A 58 -22.00 5.22 10.18
CA LYS A 58 -23.04 4.17 10.23
C LYS A 58 -22.60 2.94 9.44
N LYS A 59 -22.20 3.13 8.17
CA LYS A 59 -21.74 2.03 7.31
C LYS A 59 -20.49 1.33 7.88
N PHE A 60 -19.60 2.07 8.53
CA PHE A 60 -18.44 1.49 9.19
C PHE A 60 -18.84 0.62 10.38
N LYS A 61 -19.82 1.04 11.17
CA LYS A 61 -20.35 0.23 12.29
C LYS A 61 -20.97 -1.08 11.77
N ASP A 62 -21.80 -0.99 10.72
CA ASP A 62 -22.44 -2.17 10.13
C ASP A 62 -21.40 -3.13 9.53
N TYR A 63 -20.43 -2.58 8.80
CA TYR A 63 -19.29 -3.33 8.26
C TYR A 63 -18.50 -4.03 9.37
N LYS A 64 -18.20 -3.32 10.46
CA LYS A 64 -17.46 -3.88 11.60
C LYS A 64 -18.23 -5.00 12.27
N GLY A 65 -19.55 -4.82 12.48
CA GLY A 65 -20.42 -5.83 13.07
C GLY A 65 -20.41 -7.14 12.28
N ILE A 66 -20.47 -7.08 10.94
CA ILE A 66 -20.41 -8.27 10.09
C ILE A 66 -19.13 -9.08 10.37
N TYR A 67 -17.97 -8.45 10.44
CA TYR A 67 -16.71 -9.16 10.69
C TYR A 67 -16.60 -9.67 12.12
N GLU A 68 -17.11 -8.92 13.10
CA GLU A 68 -17.17 -9.32 14.51
C GLU A 68 -18.04 -10.56 14.71
N ASP A 69 -19.16 -10.67 13.97
CA ASP A 69 -20.04 -11.84 13.99
C ASP A 69 -19.33 -13.12 13.49
N PHE A 70 -18.31 -12.98 12.61
CA PHE A 70 -17.46 -14.08 12.17
C PHE A 70 -16.20 -14.28 13.05
N GLY A 71 -16.14 -13.63 14.21
CA GLY A 71 -15.05 -13.78 15.18
C GLY A 71 -13.80 -12.93 14.86
N TRP A 72 -13.86 -12.03 13.88
CA TRP A 72 -12.77 -11.11 13.60
C TRP A 72 -12.77 -9.93 14.55
N SER A 73 -11.63 -9.60 15.08
CA SER A 73 -11.41 -8.41 15.92
C SER A 73 -10.72 -7.33 15.09
N TYR A 74 -11.32 -6.14 15.07
CA TYR A 74 -10.73 -4.97 14.43
C TYR A 74 -9.57 -4.43 15.26
N ILE A 75 -8.45 -4.11 14.61
CA ILE A 75 -7.27 -3.54 15.27
C ILE A 75 -7.19 -2.04 15.00
N ASN A 76 -7.05 -1.64 13.73
CA ASN A 76 -6.90 -0.23 13.35
C ASN A 76 -7.09 -0.06 11.82
N ASP A 77 -7.09 1.21 11.37
CA ASP A 77 -7.01 1.59 9.96
C ASP A 77 -5.58 2.07 9.62
N SER A 78 -5.19 1.92 8.34
CA SER A 78 -4.00 2.60 7.83
C SER A 78 -4.16 4.12 7.84
N TRP A 79 -3.05 4.85 7.81
CA TRP A 79 -3.05 6.32 7.82
C TRP A 79 -3.91 6.95 6.70
N LEU A 80 -3.91 6.35 5.52
CA LEU A 80 -4.74 6.80 4.39
C LEU A 80 -6.19 6.26 4.48
N GLY A 81 -6.56 5.56 5.57
CA GLY A 81 -7.92 5.15 5.88
C GLY A 81 -8.53 4.07 4.98
N GLY A 82 -7.75 3.49 4.06
CA GLY A 82 -8.25 2.48 3.12
C GLY A 82 -8.05 1.04 3.59
N ILE A 83 -6.91 0.75 4.21
CA ILE A 83 -6.58 -0.61 4.68
C ILE A 83 -7.06 -0.78 6.11
N ARG A 84 -7.81 -1.84 6.38
CA ARG A 84 -8.30 -2.23 7.69
C ARG A 84 -7.67 -3.53 8.13
N TYR A 85 -7.21 -3.56 9.37
CA TYR A 85 -6.49 -4.66 9.95
C TYR A 85 -7.41 -5.48 10.86
N TRP A 86 -7.56 -6.74 10.52
CA TRP A 86 -8.41 -7.69 11.21
C TRP A 86 -7.58 -8.84 11.77
N GLN A 87 -7.92 -9.28 12.96
CA GLN A 87 -7.29 -10.41 13.62
C GLN A 87 -8.32 -11.36 14.21
N LYS A 88 -8.06 -12.65 14.12
CA LYS A 88 -8.90 -13.70 14.66
C LYS A 88 -8.03 -14.80 15.29
N GLU A 89 -8.52 -15.48 16.35
CA GLU A 89 -7.90 -16.72 16.79
C GLU A 89 -8.04 -17.76 15.66
N ASP A 90 -6.98 -18.53 15.43
CA ASP A 90 -6.94 -19.51 14.34
C ASP A 90 -7.88 -20.69 14.66
N ASP A 91 -9.02 -20.72 14.02
CA ASP A 91 -10.05 -21.76 14.09
C ASP A 91 -10.12 -22.63 12.82
N GLY A 92 -9.13 -22.47 11.93
CA GLY A 92 -9.08 -23.15 10.63
C GLY A 92 -9.90 -22.44 9.54
N GLN A 93 -10.78 -21.49 9.89
CA GLN A 93 -11.53 -20.66 8.93
C GLN A 93 -10.86 -19.30 8.78
N ASN A 94 -9.74 -19.28 8.07
CA ASN A 94 -8.81 -18.15 8.03
C ASN A 94 -9.06 -17.19 6.86
N GLU A 95 -10.08 -17.43 6.04
CA GLU A 95 -10.44 -16.52 4.95
C GLU A 95 -11.37 -15.41 5.45
N ILE A 96 -11.04 -14.16 5.15
CA ILE A 96 -11.88 -13.01 5.52
C ILE A 96 -13.07 -12.84 4.57
N PHE A 97 -12.95 -13.32 3.33
CA PHE A 97 -14.02 -13.28 2.34
C PHE A 97 -14.69 -14.65 2.27
N SER A 98 -15.98 -14.70 2.63
CA SER A 98 -16.78 -15.93 2.60
C SER A 98 -17.12 -16.40 1.20
N ASP A 99 -17.10 -15.49 0.22
CA ASP A 99 -17.50 -15.77 -1.14
C ASP A 99 -16.57 -15.10 -2.17
N ARG A 100 -16.62 -15.62 -3.38
CA ARG A 100 -15.80 -15.20 -4.51
C ARG A 100 -16.12 -13.78 -4.97
N GLN A 101 -17.37 -13.37 -4.87
CA GLN A 101 -17.80 -12.03 -5.27
C GLN A 101 -17.20 -10.96 -4.34
N SER A 102 -17.19 -11.19 -3.04
CA SER A 102 -16.55 -10.31 -2.04
C SER A 102 -15.07 -10.16 -2.30
N LYS A 103 -14.37 -11.27 -2.60
CA LYS A 103 -12.95 -11.26 -2.98
C LYS A 103 -12.70 -10.51 -4.30
N SER A 104 -13.57 -10.68 -5.28
CA SER A 104 -13.53 -9.94 -6.54
C SER A 104 -13.71 -8.44 -6.33
N ASN A 105 -14.69 -8.05 -5.51
CA ASN A 105 -14.95 -6.65 -5.15
C ASN A 105 -13.75 -6.01 -4.42
N TYR A 106 -13.07 -6.74 -3.54
CA TYR A 106 -11.83 -6.31 -2.91
C TYR A 106 -10.76 -5.95 -3.95
N TYR A 107 -10.47 -6.84 -4.91
CA TYR A 107 -9.49 -6.53 -5.96
C TYR A 107 -9.94 -5.38 -6.87
N LYS A 108 -11.25 -5.24 -7.15
CA LYS A 108 -11.78 -4.11 -7.90
C LYS A 108 -11.52 -2.77 -7.19
N ARG A 109 -11.70 -2.71 -5.87
CA ARG A 109 -11.40 -1.50 -5.07
C ARG A 109 -9.90 -1.18 -5.09
N LEU A 110 -9.03 -2.19 -4.93
CA LEU A 110 -7.57 -2.01 -5.03
C LEU A 110 -7.13 -1.49 -6.40
N MET A 111 -7.72 -2.00 -7.50
CA MET A 111 -7.47 -1.47 -8.84
C MET A 111 -7.88 0.00 -8.94
N GLY A 112 -9.07 0.34 -8.44
CA GLY A 112 -9.57 1.72 -8.41
C GLY A 112 -8.62 2.66 -7.68
N CYS A 113 -8.13 2.26 -6.51
CA CYS A 113 -7.14 3.01 -5.75
C CYS A 113 -5.84 3.22 -6.52
N SER A 114 -5.26 2.14 -7.05
CA SER A 114 -3.99 2.19 -7.78
C SER A 114 -4.10 3.03 -9.05
N SER A 115 -5.19 2.89 -9.83
CA SER A 115 -5.41 3.69 -11.03
C SER A 115 -5.67 5.15 -10.70
N GLY A 116 -6.47 5.44 -9.67
CA GLY A 116 -6.77 6.81 -9.22
C GLY A 116 -5.52 7.56 -8.80
N LEU A 117 -4.65 6.94 -8.00
CA LEU A 117 -3.37 7.52 -7.59
C LEU A 117 -2.42 7.72 -8.77
N GLY A 118 -2.36 6.78 -9.72
CA GLY A 118 -1.58 6.92 -10.94
C GLY A 118 -2.04 8.08 -11.80
N ILE A 119 -3.36 8.22 -12.01
CA ILE A 119 -3.95 9.32 -12.81
C ILE A 119 -3.72 10.67 -12.14
N LEU A 120 -3.83 10.74 -10.80
CA LEU A 120 -3.59 11.97 -10.03
C LEU A 120 -2.16 12.53 -10.22
N LEU A 121 -1.19 11.66 -10.51
CA LEU A 121 0.20 12.06 -10.72
C LEU A 121 0.50 12.55 -12.14
N LEU A 122 -0.39 12.31 -13.13
CA LEU A 122 -0.18 12.74 -14.52
C LEU A 122 -0.05 14.28 -14.68
N PRO A 123 -0.86 15.13 -14.02
CA PRO A 123 -0.66 16.58 -14.06
C PRO A 123 0.69 16.99 -13.48
N CYS A 124 1.13 16.38 -12.39
CA CYS A 124 2.45 16.64 -11.80
C CYS A 124 3.57 16.28 -12.78
N PHE A 125 3.46 15.11 -13.42
CA PHE A 125 4.38 14.71 -14.47
C PHE A 125 4.42 15.74 -15.60
N HIS A 126 3.26 16.13 -16.14
CA HIS A 126 3.16 17.11 -17.22
C HIS A 126 3.79 18.45 -16.83
N MET A 127 3.52 18.95 -15.61
CA MET A 127 4.04 20.22 -15.12
C MET A 127 5.58 20.21 -15.04
N PHE A 128 6.18 19.11 -14.57
CA PHE A 128 7.63 19.01 -14.45
C PHE A 128 8.36 18.79 -15.78
N TYR A 129 7.71 18.19 -16.78
CA TYR A 129 8.39 17.74 -18.01
C TYR A 129 8.00 18.53 -19.27
N LYS A 130 7.02 19.42 -19.20
CA LYS A 130 6.54 20.16 -20.37
C LYS A 130 7.60 21.03 -21.04
N ASN A 131 8.46 21.72 -20.28
CA ASN A 131 9.35 22.75 -20.78
C ASN A 131 10.85 22.48 -20.57
N SER A 132 11.22 21.50 -19.79
CA SER A 132 12.61 21.27 -19.41
C SER A 132 12.80 19.81 -19.06
N GLY A 133 13.82 19.16 -19.58
CA GLY A 133 14.15 17.79 -19.21
C GLY A 133 14.37 17.58 -17.71
N LEU A 134 14.91 16.46 -17.35
CA LEU A 134 15.25 16.13 -15.95
C LEU A 134 16.24 17.13 -15.33
N TYR A 135 17.22 17.56 -16.11
CA TYR A 135 18.21 18.58 -15.74
C TYR A 135 17.79 19.93 -16.30
N LEU A 136 17.73 20.95 -15.45
CA LEU A 136 17.30 22.31 -15.81
C LEU A 136 18.48 23.22 -16.16
N THR A 137 19.71 22.84 -15.79
CA THR A 137 20.92 23.63 -16.11
C THR A 137 21.12 23.65 -17.62
N GLU A 138 20.91 24.78 -18.22
CA GLU A 138 21.11 25.00 -19.66
C GLU A 138 22.57 24.68 -20.04
N GLY A 139 22.75 23.95 -21.12
CA GLY A 139 24.07 23.59 -21.62
C GLY A 139 24.87 22.63 -20.71
N LEU A 140 24.27 21.99 -19.73
CA LEU A 140 24.97 21.05 -18.84
C LEU A 140 25.81 20.03 -19.62
N TRP A 141 25.23 19.44 -20.65
CA TRP A 141 25.89 18.40 -21.46
C TRP A 141 26.98 18.92 -22.40
N SER A 142 27.07 20.24 -22.57
CA SER A 142 28.16 20.91 -23.32
C SER A 142 29.31 21.38 -22.44
N MET A 143 29.11 21.37 -21.11
CA MET A 143 30.16 21.73 -20.14
C MET A 143 31.26 20.68 -20.11
N LYS A 144 32.50 21.12 -19.83
CA LYS A 144 33.67 20.23 -19.76
C LYS A 144 34.39 20.37 -18.43
N GLY A 145 35.09 19.30 -18.05
CA GLY A 145 36.00 19.30 -16.88
C GLY A 145 35.25 19.51 -15.55
N ALA A 146 35.88 20.24 -14.65
CA ALA A 146 35.39 20.46 -13.29
C ALA A 146 34.03 21.18 -13.21
N LEU A 147 33.72 22.04 -14.20
CA LEU A 147 32.46 22.77 -14.25
C LEU A 147 31.27 21.83 -14.46
N PHE A 148 31.40 20.87 -15.39
CA PHE A 148 30.40 19.82 -15.59
C PHE A 148 30.10 19.08 -14.30
N TRP A 149 31.11 18.57 -13.61
CA TRP A 149 30.93 17.78 -12.41
C TRP A 149 30.29 18.57 -11.26
N LYS A 150 30.67 19.85 -11.11
CA LYS A 150 30.05 20.72 -10.09
C LYS A 150 28.55 20.93 -10.36
N ALA A 151 28.19 21.28 -11.59
CA ALA A 151 26.81 21.51 -11.99
C ALA A 151 25.99 20.21 -11.91
N PHE A 152 26.54 19.10 -12.41
CA PHE A 152 25.89 17.80 -12.37
C PHE A 152 25.61 17.30 -10.94
N LEU A 153 26.62 17.34 -10.05
CA LEU A 153 26.45 16.91 -8.66
C LEU A 153 25.49 17.83 -7.88
N PHE A 154 25.53 19.13 -8.16
CA PHE A 154 24.59 20.06 -7.54
C PHE A 154 23.14 19.80 -7.95
N GLU A 155 22.89 19.51 -9.22
CA GLU A 155 21.54 19.32 -9.72
C GLU A 155 20.97 17.92 -9.52
N THR A 156 21.81 16.89 -9.42
CA THR A 156 21.38 15.48 -9.27
C THR A 156 20.38 15.24 -8.13
N PRO A 157 20.52 15.80 -6.91
CA PRO A 157 19.51 15.66 -5.86
C PRO A 157 18.12 16.17 -6.27
N PHE A 158 18.07 17.27 -7.00
CA PHE A 158 16.81 17.83 -7.49
C PHE A 158 16.21 17.00 -8.63
N VAL A 159 17.06 16.41 -9.47
CA VAL A 159 16.64 15.46 -10.52
C VAL A 159 16.00 14.22 -9.88
N LEU A 160 16.59 13.68 -8.81
CA LEU A 160 16.00 12.58 -8.07
C LEU A 160 14.61 12.93 -7.51
N LEU A 161 14.43 14.11 -6.93
CA LEU A 161 13.13 14.58 -6.46
C LEU A 161 12.12 14.75 -7.62
N ARG A 162 12.54 15.30 -8.75
CA ARG A 162 11.69 15.45 -9.94
C ARG A 162 11.32 14.09 -10.56
N SER A 163 12.17 13.08 -10.44
CA SER A 163 11.88 11.72 -10.96
C SER A 163 10.84 10.96 -10.13
N LEU A 164 10.55 11.38 -8.89
CA LEU A 164 9.60 10.69 -8.02
C LEU A 164 8.21 10.48 -8.63
N PRO A 165 7.57 11.47 -9.30
CA PRO A 165 6.26 11.25 -9.94
C PRO A 165 6.30 10.15 -11.00
N ILE A 166 7.37 10.05 -11.81
CA ILE A 166 7.52 8.98 -12.80
C ILE A 166 7.61 7.63 -12.10
N LEU A 167 8.49 7.52 -11.11
CA LEU A 167 8.69 6.28 -10.36
C LEU A 167 7.38 5.83 -9.69
N MET A 168 6.61 6.77 -9.15
CA MET A 168 5.31 6.49 -8.54
C MET A 168 4.28 6.06 -9.58
N ILE A 169 4.22 6.67 -10.77
CA ILE A 169 3.32 6.26 -11.86
C ILE A 169 3.64 4.82 -12.29
N VAL A 170 4.92 4.51 -12.50
CA VAL A 170 5.36 3.14 -12.84
C VAL A 170 4.99 2.15 -11.73
N PHE A 171 5.23 2.54 -10.48
CA PHE A 171 4.90 1.72 -9.32
C PHE A 171 3.39 1.40 -9.24
N PHE A 172 2.51 2.42 -9.37
CA PHE A 172 1.06 2.22 -9.37
C PHE A 172 0.59 1.42 -10.58
N GLY A 173 1.22 1.59 -11.75
CA GLY A 173 0.95 0.78 -12.94
C GLY A 173 1.27 -0.70 -12.71
N ILE A 174 2.41 -1.02 -12.11
CA ILE A 174 2.78 -2.41 -11.75
C ILE A 174 1.80 -2.97 -10.71
N SER A 175 1.45 -2.18 -9.70
CA SER A 175 0.48 -2.58 -8.66
C SER A 175 -0.88 -2.89 -9.28
N PHE A 176 -1.40 -2.00 -10.12
CA PHE A 176 -2.63 -2.22 -10.88
C PHE A 176 -2.60 -3.51 -11.70
N TYR A 177 -1.54 -3.74 -12.46
CA TYR A 177 -1.40 -4.94 -13.29
C TYR A 177 -1.41 -6.24 -12.46
N LYS A 178 -0.71 -6.26 -11.32
CA LYS A 178 -0.71 -7.42 -10.41
C LYS A 178 -2.11 -7.72 -9.87
N VAL A 179 -2.81 -6.69 -9.43
CA VAL A 179 -4.17 -6.81 -8.89
C VAL A 179 -5.15 -7.23 -9.99
N TYR A 180 -5.02 -6.64 -11.18
CA TYR A 180 -5.83 -7.00 -12.35
C TYR A 180 -5.70 -8.48 -12.73
N ARG A 181 -4.49 -9.04 -12.75
CA ARG A 181 -4.29 -10.47 -12.99
C ARG A 181 -5.05 -11.35 -12.00
N LYS A 182 -5.02 -10.99 -10.72
CA LYS A 182 -5.76 -11.75 -9.69
C LYS A 182 -7.27 -11.63 -9.85
N TYR A 183 -7.74 -10.43 -10.16
CA TYR A 183 -9.15 -10.18 -10.47
C TYR A 183 -9.63 -11.00 -11.66
N SER A 184 -8.87 -11.04 -12.77
CA SER A 184 -9.22 -11.80 -13.98
C SER A 184 -9.34 -13.29 -13.68
N ILE A 185 -8.39 -13.89 -12.99
CA ILE A 185 -8.43 -15.31 -12.59
C ILE A 185 -9.68 -15.67 -11.78
N LEU A 186 -10.13 -14.73 -10.93
CA LEU A 186 -11.37 -14.93 -10.17
C LEU A 186 -12.61 -14.84 -11.05
N LYS A 187 -12.60 -14.11 -12.13
CA LYS A 187 -13.75 -13.92 -13.01
C LYS A 187 -13.90 -15.04 -14.05
N GLU A 188 -12.81 -15.66 -14.47
CA GLU A 188 -12.79 -16.71 -15.50
C GLU A 188 -13.20 -18.10 -14.99
N LYS A 189 -13.22 -18.33 -13.69
CA LYS A 189 -13.70 -19.56 -13.03
C LYS A 189 -15.11 -19.38 -12.50
#